data_dc0093565580815df4806cf01922a5cf
#
_entry.id   dc0093565580815df4806cf01922a5cf
#
_cell.length_a   1.000
_cell.length_b   1.000
_cell.length_c   1.000
_cell.angle_alpha   90.00
_cell.angle_beta   90.00
_cell.angle_gamma   90.00
#
_symmetry.space_group_name_H-M   'P 1'
#
loop_
_entity.id
_entity.type
_entity.pdbx_description
1 polymer ?
#
loop_
_entity_poly.entity_id
_entity_poly.type
_entity_poly.pdbx_seq_one_letter_code
_entity_poly.pdbx_strand_id
1 'polypeptide(L)'
;RGLIRVNELYAKSPTIESENFRNLLLSFAEDMRVILIMIADRVNIMRQIKECENDEARRQVANEAAYLYAPLAHKLGLYKLKSELEDLSLKYTEKEVYYHIKEKLNETKASRDKYIAAFIAPVQKKLEEAGLHFHIKGRTKSIHSIYQKMKKQKCPFEGVYDLFAIRVILDSQVEKEKLECWQAYS
;
A
#
# COMPACT_ATOMS: atom_id res chain seq x y z
N ARG A 1 19.30 2.44 21.73
CA ARG A 1 19.68 3.90 21.64
C ARG A 1 18.84 4.59 20.56
N GLY A 2 18.71 4.07 19.31
CA GLY A 2 17.92 4.70 18.24
C GLY A 2 16.45 4.93 18.57
N LEU A 3 15.75 3.96 19.15
CA LEU A 3 14.34 4.07 19.56
C LEU A 3 14.12 5.14 20.64
N ILE A 4 15.06 5.31 21.56
CA ILE A 4 14.98 6.35 22.62
C ILE A 4 15.05 7.73 21.98
N ARG A 5 15.99 7.96 21.07
CA ARG A 5 16.12 9.24 20.33
C ARG A 5 14.88 9.57 19.50
N VAL A 6 14.26 8.56 18.89
CA VAL A 6 13.02 8.74 18.13
C VAL A 6 11.86 9.11 19.05
N ASN A 7 11.73 8.48 20.21
CA ASN A 7 10.70 8.82 21.20
C ASN A 7 10.90 10.25 21.77
N GLU A 8 12.14 10.69 21.95
CA GLU A 8 12.44 12.08 22.36
C GLU A 8 12.05 13.09 21.28
N LEU A 9 12.20 12.75 19.99
CA LEU A 9 11.75 13.56 18.87
C LEU A 9 10.22 13.68 18.83
N TYR A 10 9.52 12.57 19.06
CA TYR A 10 8.06 12.55 19.17
C TYR A 10 7.54 13.48 20.26
N ALA A 11 8.19 13.47 21.43
CA ALA A 11 7.81 14.31 22.56
C ALA A 11 8.02 15.82 22.30
N LYS A 12 8.91 16.18 21.38
CA LYS A 12 9.28 17.57 21.06
C LYS A 12 8.57 18.15 19.84
N SER A 13 7.90 17.37 19.03
CA SER A 13 7.34 17.81 17.76
C SER A 13 5.82 17.92 17.81
N PRO A 14 5.23 19.12 17.69
CA PRO A 14 3.78 19.31 17.73
C PRO A 14 3.05 18.90 16.46
N THR A 15 3.75 18.57 15.35
CA THR A 15 3.14 18.26 14.06
C THR A 15 3.77 17.03 13.42
N ILE A 16 3.24 15.87 13.78
CA ILE A 16 3.61 14.54 13.23
C ILE A 16 3.32 14.46 11.71
N GLU A 17 2.46 15.33 11.20
CA GLU A 17 1.97 15.34 9.82
C GLU A 17 2.95 15.96 8.81
N SER A 18 3.98 16.66 9.27
CA SER A 18 4.88 17.37 8.36
C SER A 18 5.86 16.44 7.65
N GLU A 19 6.10 16.70 6.36
CA GLU A 19 7.13 16.00 5.59
C GLU A 19 8.52 16.20 6.18
N ASN A 20 8.77 17.35 6.77
CA ASN A 20 10.01 17.68 7.47
C ASN A 20 10.24 16.74 8.66
N PHE A 21 9.19 16.40 9.43
CA PHE A 21 9.30 15.45 10.54
C PHE A 21 9.68 14.05 10.07
N ARG A 22 9.09 13.58 8.95
CA ARG A 22 9.45 12.30 8.35
C ARG A 22 10.89 12.24 7.86
N ASN A 23 11.36 13.33 7.22
CA ASN A 23 12.73 13.44 6.76
C ASN A 23 13.72 13.53 7.92
N LEU A 24 13.34 14.24 8.98
CA LEU A 24 14.10 14.31 10.23
C LEU A 24 14.21 12.91 10.87
N LEU A 25 13.13 12.18 10.99
CA LEU A 25 13.13 10.80 11.50
C LEU A 25 14.08 9.88 10.71
N LEU A 26 14.04 9.97 9.38
CA LEU A 26 14.94 9.19 8.52
C LEU A 26 16.40 9.60 8.69
N SER A 27 16.69 10.90 8.91
CA SER A 27 18.05 11.40 9.14
C SER A 27 18.61 11.05 10.52
N PHE A 28 17.74 10.97 11.55
CA PHE A 28 18.13 10.60 12.91
C PHE A 28 18.22 9.10 13.14
N ALA A 29 17.63 8.30 12.27
CA ALA A 29 17.80 6.86 12.30
C ALA A 29 19.19 6.51 11.73
N GLU A 30 20.20 6.51 12.58
CA GLU A 30 21.55 6.02 12.27
C GLU A 30 21.52 4.58 11.75
N ASP A 31 20.38 3.88 11.99
CA ASP A 31 20.19 2.49 11.62
C ASP A 31 18.76 2.28 11.08
N MET A 32 18.65 1.94 9.80
CA MET A 32 17.38 1.65 9.13
C MET A 32 16.57 0.54 9.83
N ARG A 33 17.21 -0.35 10.56
CA ARG A 33 16.53 -1.39 11.36
C ARG A 33 15.58 -0.80 12.39
N VAL A 34 15.90 0.38 12.95
CA VAL A 34 15.03 1.09 13.89
C VAL A 34 13.69 1.44 13.22
N ILE A 35 13.73 1.99 12.02
CA ILE A 35 12.53 2.35 11.25
C ILE A 35 11.71 1.10 10.89
N LEU A 36 12.38 0.02 10.50
CA LEU A 36 11.71 -1.26 10.21
C LEU A 36 10.98 -1.81 11.43
N ILE A 37 11.61 -1.76 12.60
CA ILE A 37 11.00 -2.19 13.87
C ILE A 37 9.78 -1.31 14.20
N MET A 38 9.88 0.00 14.05
CA MET A 38 8.77 0.93 14.31
C MET A 38 7.58 0.67 13.38
N ILE A 39 7.82 0.42 12.09
CA ILE A 39 6.76 0.09 11.13
C ILE A 39 6.12 -1.25 11.50
N ALA A 40 6.92 -2.28 11.83
CA ALA A 40 6.43 -3.59 12.21
C ALA A 40 5.56 -3.54 13.48
N ASP A 41 6.02 -2.79 14.49
CA ASP A 41 5.27 -2.56 15.73
C ASP A 41 3.95 -1.85 15.46
N ARG A 42 3.97 -0.78 14.65
CA ARG A 42 2.74 -0.06 14.28
C ARG A 42 1.74 -0.94 13.51
N VAL A 43 2.21 -1.77 12.60
CA VAL A 43 1.35 -2.74 11.90
C VAL A 43 0.71 -3.71 12.88
N ASN A 44 1.49 -4.22 13.83
CA ASN A 44 0.99 -5.12 14.87
C ASN A 44 -0.09 -4.45 15.75
N ILE A 45 0.17 -3.22 16.20
CA ILE A 45 -0.81 -2.41 16.95
C ILE A 45 -2.09 -2.24 16.12
N MET A 46 -1.98 -1.85 14.85
CA MET A 46 -3.13 -1.61 13.98
C MET A 46 -3.97 -2.86 13.72
N ARG A 47 -3.38 -4.05 13.73
CA ARG A 47 -4.10 -5.32 13.62
C ARG A 47 -4.91 -5.64 14.87
N GLN A 48 -4.44 -5.23 16.05
CA GLN A 48 -5.04 -5.53 17.36
C GLN A 48 -5.92 -4.40 17.91
N ILE A 49 -5.82 -3.19 17.37
CA ILE A 49 -6.48 -1.99 17.90
C ILE A 49 -8.02 -2.07 17.96
N LYS A 50 -8.62 -3.04 17.26
CA LYS A 50 -10.08 -3.32 17.36
C LYS A 50 -10.54 -3.63 18.79
N GLU A 51 -9.64 -4.13 19.63
CA GLU A 51 -9.90 -4.50 21.03
C GLU A 51 -9.84 -3.29 21.98
N CYS A 52 -9.35 -2.14 21.49
CA CYS A 52 -9.34 -0.91 22.27
C CYS A 52 -10.75 -0.31 22.33
N GLU A 53 -11.30 -0.14 23.53
CA GLU A 53 -12.64 0.44 23.75
C GLU A 53 -12.68 1.97 23.54
N ASN A 54 -11.53 2.65 23.67
CA ASN A 54 -11.44 4.09 23.50
C ASN A 54 -11.36 4.46 22.02
N ASP A 55 -12.45 4.96 21.47
CA ASP A 55 -12.57 5.37 20.07
C ASP A 55 -11.64 6.52 19.70
N GLU A 56 -11.41 7.46 20.58
CA GLU A 56 -10.52 8.61 20.34
C GLU A 56 -9.06 8.16 20.23
N ALA A 57 -8.59 7.35 21.18
CA ALA A 57 -7.25 6.77 21.14
C ALA A 57 -7.06 5.91 19.89
N ARG A 58 -8.08 5.14 19.50
CA ARG A 58 -8.06 4.32 18.29
C ARG A 58 -7.94 5.16 17.01
N ARG A 59 -8.68 6.27 16.92
CA ARG A 59 -8.60 7.22 15.80
C ARG A 59 -7.25 7.93 15.75
N GLN A 60 -6.71 8.33 16.89
CA GLN A 60 -5.38 8.95 16.96
C GLN A 60 -4.30 8.03 16.42
N VAL A 61 -4.26 6.78 16.88
CA VAL A 61 -3.30 5.76 16.41
C VAL A 61 -3.47 5.48 14.91
N ALA A 62 -4.72 5.44 14.42
CA ALA A 62 -5.01 5.26 13.01
C ALA A 62 -4.53 6.44 12.15
N ASN A 63 -4.71 7.67 12.62
CA ASN A 63 -4.19 8.86 11.95
C ASN A 63 -2.65 8.87 11.90
N GLU A 64 -1.98 8.55 13.00
CA GLU A 64 -0.52 8.42 13.01
C GLU A 64 -0.05 7.35 12.01
N ALA A 65 -0.76 6.21 11.92
CA ALA A 65 -0.44 5.17 10.96
C ALA A 65 -0.54 5.66 9.51
N ALA A 66 -1.56 6.46 9.18
CA ALA A 66 -1.75 7.04 7.85
C ALA A 66 -0.72 8.11 7.51
N TYR A 67 -0.48 9.06 8.42
CA TYR A 67 0.32 10.26 8.13
C TYR A 67 1.82 10.06 8.30
N LEU A 68 2.24 9.12 9.14
CA LEU A 68 3.65 8.90 9.41
C LEU A 68 4.14 7.53 8.91
N TYR A 69 3.55 6.45 9.40
CA TYR A 69 4.10 5.10 9.17
C TYR A 69 3.87 4.59 7.75
N ALA A 70 2.72 4.87 7.14
CA ALA A 70 2.47 4.48 5.75
C ALA A 70 3.40 5.20 4.76
N PRO A 71 3.64 6.53 4.86
CA PRO A 71 4.66 7.22 4.07
C PRO A 71 6.09 6.72 4.32
N LEU A 72 6.46 6.38 5.55
CA LEU A 72 7.77 5.78 5.84
C LEU A 72 7.92 4.41 5.16
N ALA A 73 6.89 3.56 5.27
CA ALA A 73 6.87 2.27 4.58
C ALA A 73 6.95 2.43 3.05
N HIS A 74 6.33 3.47 2.49
CA HIS A 74 6.43 3.81 1.07
C HIS A 74 7.86 4.17 0.66
N LYS A 75 8.52 5.05 1.41
CA LYS A 75 9.91 5.47 1.15
C LYS A 75 10.89 4.29 1.20
N LEU A 76 10.61 3.29 2.03
CA LEU A 76 11.42 2.07 2.14
C LEU A 76 11.03 0.97 1.14
N GLY A 77 10.09 1.23 0.22
CA GLY A 77 9.62 0.24 -0.75
C GLY A 77 8.75 -0.87 -0.15
N LEU A 78 8.32 -0.76 1.11
CA LEU A 78 7.50 -1.74 1.82
C LEU A 78 6.01 -1.57 1.44
N TYR A 79 5.70 -1.68 0.15
CA TYR A 79 4.37 -1.35 -0.40
C TYR A 79 3.22 -2.19 0.17
N LYS A 80 3.47 -3.44 0.59
CA LYS A 80 2.45 -4.27 1.24
C LYS A 80 2.07 -3.71 2.60
N LEU A 81 3.05 -3.36 3.43
CA LEU A 81 2.84 -2.78 4.76
C LEU A 81 2.22 -1.38 4.66
N LYS A 82 2.68 -0.57 3.69
CA LYS A 82 2.06 0.72 3.38
C LYS A 82 0.57 0.57 3.11
N SER A 83 0.18 -0.31 2.18
CA SER A 83 -1.23 -0.52 1.82
C SER A 83 -2.05 -1.06 2.99
N GLU A 84 -1.48 -1.95 3.81
CA GLU A 84 -2.15 -2.48 5.00
C GLU A 84 -2.39 -1.39 6.05
N LEU A 85 -1.38 -0.55 6.33
CA LEU A 85 -1.51 0.57 7.26
C LEU A 85 -2.58 1.57 6.80
N GLU A 86 -2.60 1.90 5.50
CA GLU A 86 -3.60 2.80 4.92
C GLU A 86 -5.01 2.23 4.99
N ASP A 87 -5.20 0.94 4.67
CA ASP A 87 -6.51 0.29 4.71
C ASP A 87 -7.03 0.15 6.16
N LEU A 88 -6.15 -0.22 7.10
CA LEU A 88 -6.50 -0.30 8.52
C LEU A 88 -6.80 1.10 9.10
N SER A 89 -6.04 2.11 8.70
CA SER A 89 -6.31 3.49 9.12
C SER A 89 -7.70 3.93 8.63
N LEU A 90 -8.00 3.77 7.34
CA LEU A 90 -9.30 4.12 6.77
C LEU A 90 -10.45 3.39 7.48
N LYS A 91 -10.26 2.13 7.85
CA LYS A 91 -11.25 1.33 8.59
C LYS A 91 -11.66 1.96 9.91
N TYR A 92 -10.74 2.66 10.60
CA TYR A 92 -11.01 3.27 11.90
C TYR A 92 -11.32 4.76 11.84
N THR A 93 -10.91 5.45 10.77
CA THR A 93 -11.19 6.89 10.59
C THR A 93 -12.47 7.13 9.78
N GLU A 94 -12.74 6.32 8.74
CA GLU A 94 -13.85 6.44 7.80
C GLU A 94 -14.55 5.08 7.64
N LYS A 95 -15.10 4.58 8.73
CA LYS A 95 -15.63 3.21 8.85
C LYS A 95 -16.67 2.88 7.78
N GLU A 96 -17.63 3.75 7.55
CA GLU A 96 -18.74 3.52 6.59
C GLU A 96 -18.20 3.38 5.17
N VAL A 97 -17.31 4.28 4.76
CA VAL A 97 -16.69 4.28 3.45
C VAL A 97 -15.85 3.03 3.25
N TYR A 98 -15.07 2.63 4.26
CA TYR A 98 -14.25 1.42 4.20
C TYR A 98 -15.11 0.18 3.93
N TYR A 99 -16.20 0.00 4.70
CA TYR A 99 -17.06 -1.16 4.54
C TYR A 99 -17.85 -1.14 3.25
N HIS A 100 -18.32 0.03 2.80
CA HIS A 100 -18.98 0.18 1.51
C HIS A 100 -18.08 -0.28 0.35
N ILE A 101 -16.84 0.22 0.28
CA ILE A 101 -15.89 -0.19 -0.77
C ILE A 101 -15.55 -1.68 -0.65
N LYS A 102 -15.36 -2.20 0.56
CA LYS A 102 -15.08 -3.61 0.82
C LYS A 102 -16.20 -4.52 0.33
N GLU A 103 -17.45 -4.17 0.59
CA GLU A 103 -18.63 -4.90 0.14
C GLU A 103 -18.72 -4.92 -1.39
N LYS A 104 -18.59 -3.77 -2.04
CA LYS A 104 -18.55 -3.64 -3.50
C LYS A 104 -17.42 -4.46 -4.14
N LEU A 105 -16.24 -4.48 -3.53
CA LEU A 105 -15.14 -5.33 -3.97
C LEU A 105 -15.46 -6.82 -3.84
N ASN A 106 -16.16 -7.23 -2.78
CA ASN A 106 -16.55 -8.63 -2.58
C ASN A 106 -17.63 -9.05 -3.60
N GLU A 107 -18.66 -8.22 -3.81
CA GLU A 107 -19.73 -8.48 -4.79
C GLU A 107 -19.17 -8.66 -6.21
N THR A 108 -18.21 -7.86 -6.61
CA THR A 108 -17.60 -7.89 -7.94
C THR A 108 -16.43 -8.85 -8.08
N LYS A 109 -16.05 -9.57 -7.02
CA LYS A 109 -14.84 -10.40 -7.01
C LYS A 109 -14.81 -11.44 -8.11
N ALA A 110 -15.86 -12.24 -8.23
CA ALA A 110 -15.91 -13.35 -9.22
C ALA A 110 -15.84 -12.85 -10.66
N SER A 111 -16.57 -11.78 -10.99
CA SER A 111 -16.53 -11.18 -12.33
C SER A 111 -15.18 -10.55 -12.64
N ARG A 112 -14.57 -9.89 -11.64
CA ARG A 112 -13.25 -9.29 -11.77
C ARG A 112 -12.15 -10.33 -11.94
N ASP A 113 -12.18 -11.42 -11.16
CA ASP A 113 -11.19 -12.51 -11.27
C ASP A 113 -11.29 -13.18 -12.66
N LYS A 114 -12.52 -13.38 -13.16
CA LYS A 114 -12.75 -13.88 -14.52
C LYS A 114 -12.21 -12.93 -15.59
N TYR A 115 -12.43 -11.64 -15.44
CA TYR A 115 -11.92 -10.63 -16.36
C TYR A 115 -10.39 -10.57 -16.37
N ILE A 116 -9.76 -10.60 -15.18
CA ILE A 116 -8.30 -10.62 -15.02
C ILE A 116 -7.72 -11.86 -15.71
N ALA A 117 -8.30 -13.03 -15.51
CA ALA A 117 -7.86 -14.27 -16.14
C ALA A 117 -7.97 -14.22 -17.67
N ALA A 118 -9.09 -13.71 -18.20
CA ALA A 118 -9.29 -13.52 -19.63
C ALA A 118 -8.32 -12.52 -20.26
N PHE A 119 -7.91 -11.49 -19.49
CA PHE A 119 -6.92 -10.51 -19.93
C PHE A 119 -5.48 -11.07 -19.89
N ILE A 120 -5.16 -11.86 -18.86
CA ILE A 120 -3.82 -12.45 -18.70
C ILE A 120 -3.53 -13.48 -19.80
N ALA A 121 -4.50 -14.29 -20.17
CA ALA A 121 -4.29 -15.41 -21.11
C ALA A 121 -3.65 -14.99 -22.45
N PRO A 122 -4.14 -13.98 -23.20
CA PRO A 122 -3.50 -13.54 -24.44
C PRO A 122 -2.14 -12.89 -24.22
N VAL A 123 -1.92 -12.17 -23.10
CA VAL A 123 -0.63 -11.57 -22.76
C VAL A 123 0.39 -12.66 -22.48
N GLN A 124 0.02 -13.67 -21.69
CA GLN A 124 0.88 -14.81 -21.39
C GLN A 124 1.32 -15.52 -22.68
N LYS A 125 0.38 -15.81 -23.57
CA LYS A 125 0.69 -16.47 -24.86
C LYS A 125 1.68 -15.67 -25.71
N LYS A 126 1.48 -14.36 -25.81
CA LYS A 126 2.42 -13.50 -26.58
C LYS A 126 3.82 -13.45 -25.98
N LEU A 127 3.94 -13.40 -24.65
CA LEU A 127 5.23 -13.40 -23.96
C LEU A 127 5.94 -14.75 -24.10
N GLU A 128 5.21 -15.87 -24.06
CA GLU A 128 5.74 -17.21 -24.34
C GLU A 128 6.24 -17.35 -25.79
N GLU A 129 5.47 -16.86 -26.77
CA GLU A 129 5.86 -16.83 -28.19
C GLU A 129 7.11 -15.96 -28.41
N ALA A 130 7.30 -14.91 -27.61
CA ALA A 130 8.50 -14.08 -27.63
C ALA A 130 9.73 -14.73 -26.95
N GLY A 131 9.57 -15.91 -26.34
CA GLY A 131 10.63 -16.64 -25.66
C GLY A 131 11.08 -16.04 -24.35
N LEU A 132 10.24 -15.21 -23.73
CA LEU A 132 10.53 -14.56 -22.45
C LEU A 132 10.24 -15.49 -21.26
N HIS A 133 11.10 -15.44 -20.25
CA HIS A 133 10.85 -16.07 -18.95
C HIS A 133 10.22 -15.06 -18.00
N PHE A 134 9.03 -15.34 -17.49
CA PHE A 134 8.27 -14.37 -16.73
C PHE A 134 7.29 -14.99 -15.74
N HIS A 135 6.83 -14.16 -14.80
CA HIS A 135 5.70 -14.42 -13.93
C HIS A 135 4.66 -13.30 -14.04
N ILE A 136 3.39 -13.65 -14.23
CA ILE A 136 2.29 -12.67 -14.23
C ILE A 136 1.56 -12.73 -12.89
N LYS A 137 1.37 -11.55 -12.27
CA LYS A 137 0.58 -11.39 -11.04
C LYS A 137 -0.51 -10.35 -11.25
N GLY A 138 -1.77 -10.76 -11.03
CA GLY A 138 -2.88 -9.84 -10.86
C GLY A 138 -2.85 -9.22 -9.45
N ARG A 139 -3.15 -7.94 -9.34
CA ARG A 139 -3.23 -7.22 -8.07
C ARG A 139 -4.48 -6.35 -8.05
N THR A 140 -5.35 -6.58 -7.08
CA THR A 140 -6.43 -5.64 -6.75
C THR A 140 -5.84 -4.46 -5.97
N LYS A 141 -6.31 -3.25 -6.24
CA LYS A 141 -5.90 -2.05 -5.49
C LYS A 141 -6.44 -2.09 -4.07
N SER A 142 -5.72 -1.45 -3.14
CA SER A 142 -6.15 -1.29 -1.76
C SER A 142 -7.41 -0.43 -1.67
N ILE A 143 -8.22 -0.65 -0.63
CA ILE A 143 -9.46 0.09 -0.37
C ILE A 143 -9.15 1.59 -0.26
N HIS A 144 -8.09 1.94 0.45
CA HIS A 144 -7.64 3.34 0.56
C HIS A 144 -7.30 3.95 -0.80
N SER A 145 -6.59 3.22 -1.69
CA SER A 145 -6.27 3.72 -3.04
C SER A 145 -7.51 3.96 -3.89
N ILE A 146 -8.52 3.10 -3.76
CA ILE A 146 -9.82 3.27 -4.43
C ILE A 146 -10.53 4.52 -3.88
N TYR A 147 -10.58 4.66 -2.56
CA TYR A 147 -11.18 5.83 -1.90
C TYR A 147 -10.53 7.14 -2.33
N GLN A 148 -9.19 7.20 -2.38
CA GLN A 148 -8.47 8.38 -2.86
C GLN A 148 -8.83 8.74 -4.31
N LYS A 149 -9.04 7.74 -5.17
CA LYS A 149 -9.49 7.96 -6.55
C LYS A 149 -10.93 8.47 -6.60
N MET A 150 -11.84 7.88 -5.84
CA MET A 150 -13.22 8.36 -5.73
C MET A 150 -13.25 9.84 -5.32
N LYS A 151 -12.44 10.22 -4.33
CA LYS A 151 -12.30 11.63 -3.90
C LYS A 151 -11.73 12.52 -5.01
N LYS A 152 -10.63 12.12 -5.63
CA LYS A 152 -9.94 12.91 -6.66
C LYS A 152 -10.81 13.10 -7.91
N GLN A 153 -11.51 12.06 -8.33
CA GLN A 153 -12.37 12.07 -9.53
C GLN A 153 -13.81 12.53 -9.22
N LYS A 154 -14.15 12.71 -7.95
CA LYS A 154 -15.52 13.05 -7.49
C LYS A 154 -16.57 12.09 -8.05
N CYS A 155 -16.26 10.80 -8.07
CA CYS A 155 -17.12 9.75 -8.61
C CYS A 155 -17.45 8.68 -7.55
N PRO A 156 -18.56 7.94 -7.68
CA PRO A 156 -18.86 6.77 -6.85
C PRO A 156 -17.90 5.62 -7.19
N PHE A 157 -18.01 4.52 -6.44
CA PHE A 157 -17.17 3.33 -6.64
C PHE A 157 -17.25 2.80 -8.08
N GLU A 158 -18.43 2.79 -8.68
CA GLU A 158 -18.69 2.33 -10.05
C GLU A 158 -18.00 3.18 -11.13
N GLY A 159 -17.60 4.40 -10.79
CA GLY A 159 -16.81 5.28 -11.66
C GLY A 159 -15.30 5.03 -11.63
N VAL A 160 -14.82 4.10 -10.79
CA VAL A 160 -13.40 3.76 -10.70
C VAL A 160 -13.10 2.54 -11.56
N TYR A 161 -12.57 2.76 -12.76
CA TYR A 161 -12.31 1.70 -13.75
C TYR A 161 -11.07 0.86 -13.49
N ASP A 162 -10.03 1.41 -12.85
CA ASP A 162 -8.76 0.73 -12.64
C ASP A 162 -8.65 0.09 -11.24
N LEU A 163 -9.58 -0.81 -10.92
CA LEU A 163 -9.62 -1.53 -9.63
C LEU A 163 -8.51 -2.57 -9.47
N PHE A 164 -7.86 -2.95 -10.56
CA PHE A 164 -6.78 -3.93 -10.58
C PHE A 164 -5.63 -3.50 -11.48
N ALA A 165 -4.49 -4.13 -11.32
CA ALA A 165 -3.34 -4.01 -12.20
C ALA A 165 -2.73 -5.39 -12.44
N ILE A 166 -2.10 -5.56 -13.60
CA ILE A 166 -1.30 -6.72 -13.91
C ILE A 166 0.17 -6.31 -13.79
N ARG A 167 0.97 -7.19 -13.24
CA ARG A 167 2.41 -7.05 -13.20
C ARG A 167 3.05 -8.25 -13.86
N VAL A 168 3.81 -7.99 -14.92
CA VAL A 168 4.72 -8.95 -15.54
C VAL A 168 6.08 -8.78 -14.88
N ILE A 169 6.61 -9.86 -14.33
CA ILE A 169 7.95 -9.90 -13.72
C ILE A 169 8.80 -10.77 -14.63
N LEU A 170 9.82 -10.20 -15.23
CA LEU A 170 10.74 -10.90 -16.14
C LEU A 170 11.92 -11.45 -15.35
N ASP A 171 12.31 -12.69 -15.65
CA ASP A 171 13.53 -13.32 -15.14
C ASP A 171 14.68 -13.08 -16.12
N SER A 172 15.06 -11.80 -16.25
CA SER A 172 16.07 -11.35 -17.21
C SER A 172 17.47 -11.34 -16.60
N GLN A 173 18.48 -11.60 -17.41
CA GLN A 173 19.87 -11.26 -17.05
C GLN A 173 20.06 -9.74 -17.06
N VAL A 174 20.92 -9.23 -16.18
CA VAL A 174 21.11 -7.77 -15.97
C VAL A 174 21.40 -7.02 -17.27
N GLU A 175 22.20 -7.61 -18.18
CA GLU A 175 22.57 -7.02 -19.45
C GLU A 175 21.38 -6.89 -20.43
N LYS A 176 20.37 -7.77 -20.31
CA LYS A 176 19.20 -7.84 -21.20
C LYS A 176 17.95 -7.22 -20.61
N GLU A 177 17.94 -6.84 -19.34
CA GLU A 177 16.78 -6.41 -18.56
C GLU A 177 15.96 -5.31 -19.25
N LYS A 178 16.65 -4.27 -19.73
CA LYS A 178 15.98 -3.15 -20.44
C LYS A 178 15.38 -3.58 -21.77
N LEU A 179 16.10 -4.40 -22.53
CA LEU A 179 15.64 -4.86 -23.85
C LEU A 179 14.39 -5.73 -23.69
N GLU A 180 14.43 -6.72 -22.78
CA GLU A 180 13.32 -7.63 -22.55
C GLU A 180 12.10 -6.91 -21.95
N CYS A 181 12.30 -5.89 -21.09
CA CYS A 181 11.21 -5.03 -20.63
C CYS A 181 10.54 -4.27 -21.77
N TRP A 182 11.30 -3.72 -22.70
CA TRP A 182 10.76 -3.07 -23.90
C TRP A 182 10.02 -4.05 -24.81
N GLN A 183 10.58 -5.24 -25.02
CA GLN A 183 9.96 -6.29 -25.81
C GLN A 183 8.64 -6.78 -25.21
N ALA A 184 8.57 -6.87 -23.88
CA ALA A 184 7.33 -7.25 -23.19
C ALA A 184 6.25 -6.16 -23.21
N TYR A 185 6.65 -4.88 -23.38
CA TYR A 185 5.74 -3.74 -23.43
C TYR A 185 5.19 -3.48 -24.84
N SER A 186 5.96 -3.73 -25.88
CA SER A 186 5.58 -3.53 -27.28
C SER A 186 4.60 -4.60 -27.80
#